data_5b6083eba7691f65317c4e7a57939b78
#
_entry.id   5b6083eba7691f65317c4e7a57939b78
#
_cell.length_a   1.000
_cell.length_b   1.000
_cell.length_c   1.000
_cell.angle_alpha   90.00
_cell.angle_beta   90.00
_cell.angle_gamma   90.00
#
_symmetry.space_group_name_H-M   'P 1'
#
loop_
_entity.id
_entity.type
_entity.pdbx_description
1 polymer ?
#
loop_
_entity_poly.entity_id
_entity_poly.type
_entity_poly.pdbx_seq_one_letter_code
_entity_poly.pdbx_strand_id
1 'polypeptide(L)'
;WATDLTCNTTTGCKYIQGPGNTWYINDTATQLTDAVNVTVEAGNYQNKAKTETGASYSLGRPSQSSDALFHIFDTTKQDNVITLKSGVKATLKEDYTSSQLVHVNGATANLEQGVKLIVDKNYSQIHNIPDANGNFDGNAAIESRNSTINTQADIELNNDGSNAIESQETSIINSSNHKITMNGENNGAYTLFGKDIVNIKNVTITGNKDLQSVFDIGNDRTEEQIIDAKKLNATVNDKSIFMNLHESGTQTVTLRDSKIKAGYGLHAVPFGEEHAVTLNLHNSELNTTRALISINDPNFPLDEKDEEEIDANAASTFHLHLSADNNSKLSGAIIENPQRPAKTEVNVTLANSQWNFNQSSILHHLNTQNSTVKFEPTSEYKTLTIKGDLSGSTT
;
A
#
# COMPACT_ATOMS: atom_id res chain seq x y z
N TRP A 1 -26.83 -6.23 -20.39
CA TRP A 1 -25.92 -6.88 -21.35
C TRP A 1 -24.68 -6.04 -21.47
N ALA A 2 -23.51 -6.59 -21.24
CA ALA A 2 -22.25 -5.91 -21.42
C ALA A 2 -21.77 -5.99 -22.88
N THR A 3 -21.11 -4.95 -23.35
CA THR A 3 -20.39 -4.99 -24.64
C THR A 3 -19.01 -5.59 -24.38
N ASP A 4 -18.68 -6.65 -25.09
CA ASP A 4 -17.39 -7.32 -24.98
C ASP A 4 -16.38 -6.72 -25.97
N LEU A 5 -15.26 -6.26 -25.44
CA LEU A 5 -14.14 -5.72 -26.21
C LEU A 5 -12.89 -6.55 -25.92
N THR A 6 -12.09 -6.81 -26.94
CA THR A 6 -10.87 -7.59 -26.81
C THR A 6 -9.66 -6.78 -27.20
N CYS A 7 -8.63 -6.82 -26.37
CA CYS A 7 -7.33 -6.22 -26.61
C CYS A 7 -6.28 -7.30 -26.86
N ASN A 8 -5.45 -7.11 -27.89
CA ASN A 8 -4.28 -7.95 -28.13
C ASN A 8 -3.11 -7.12 -28.67
N THR A 9 -1.93 -7.71 -28.75
CA THR A 9 -0.72 -7.02 -29.18
C THR A 9 -0.72 -6.67 -30.69
N THR A 10 -1.55 -7.34 -31.51
CA THR A 10 -1.65 -7.11 -32.93
C THR A 10 -2.56 -5.92 -33.26
N THR A 11 -3.77 -5.90 -32.68
CA THR A 11 -4.75 -4.83 -32.94
C THR A 11 -4.61 -3.66 -31.97
N GLY A 12 -3.92 -3.88 -30.85
CA GLY A 12 -3.83 -2.90 -29.75
C GLY A 12 -5.14 -2.77 -28.98
N CYS A 13 -5.10 -1.88 -27.99
CA CYS A 13 -6.24 -1.57 -27.15
C CYS A 13 -6.39 -0.07 -27.06
N LYS A 14 -7.18 0.51 -27.91
CA LYS A 14 -7.41 1.95 -27.87
C LYS A 14 -8.89 2.23 -27.63
N TYR A 15 -9.30 1.96 -26.37
CA TYR A 15 -10.65 2.17 -25.91
C TYR A 15 -10.68 3.34 -24.94
N ILE A 16 -11.32 4.43 -25.32
CA ILE A 16 -11.38 5.66 -24.55
C ILE A 16 -12.83 6.00 -24.27
N GLN A 17 -13.23 6.12 -23.01
CA GLN A 17 -14.55 6.59 -22.63
C GLN A 17 -14.56 8.12 -22.62
N GLY A 18 -15.46 8.69 -23.42
CA GLY A 18 -15.75 10.12 -23.44
C GLY A 18 -16.95 10.49 -22.54
N PRO A 19 -17.45 11.73 -22.67
CA PRO A 19 -18.63 12.17 -21.94
C PRO A 19 -19.87 11.33 -22.25
N GLY A 20 -20.69 11.07 -21.26
CA GLY A 20 -21.86 10.21 -21.39
C GLY A 20 -21.46 8.78 -21.73
N ASN A 21 -22.17 8.17 -22.66
CA ASN A 21 -21.93 6.79 -23.11
C ASN A 21 -21.09 6.72 -24.38
N THR A 22 -20.31 7.75 -24.69
CA THR A 22 -19.45 7.75 -25.87
C THR A 22 -18.14 7.06 -25.59
N TRP A 23 -17.82 6.06 -26.37
CA TRP A 23 -16.56 5.36 -26.34
C TRP A 23 -15.78 5.62 -27.63
N TYR A 24 -14.49 5.78 -27.52
CA TYR A 24 -13.60 5.86 -28.68
C TYR A 24 -12.89 4.53 -28.83
N ILE A 25 -13.23 3.81 -29.89
CA ILE A 25 -12.64 2.51 -30.21
C ILE A 25 -11.75 2.70 -31.42
N ASN A 26 -10.45 2.59 -31.25
CA ASN A 26 -9.47 2.84 -32.32
C ASN A 26 -9.72 4.19 -33.00
N ASP A 27 -9.89 5.26 -32.23
CA ASP A 27 -10.19 6.63 -32.66
C ASP A 27 -11.59 6.86 -33.25
N THR A 28 -12.44 5.85 -33.33
CA THR A 28 -13.81 5.99 -33.78
C THR A 28 -14.78 6.15 -32.62
N ALA A 29 -15.51 7.24 -32.58
CA ALA A 29 -16.53 7.48 -31.55
C ALA A 29 -17.71 6.52 -31.74
N THR A 30 -18.08 5.82 -30.67
CA THR A 30 -19.16 4.83 -30.67
C THR A 30 -20.02 5.05 -29.43
N GLN A 31 -21.35 5.12 -29.61
CA GLN A 31 -22.28 5.18 -28.48
C GLN A 31 -22.54 3.77 -27.95
N LEU A 32 -22.23 3.57 -26.65
CA LEU A 32 -22.51 2.33 -25.94
C LEU A 32 -23.48 2.63 -24.80
N THR A 33 -24.55 1.89 -24.73
CA THR A 33 -25.59 2.06 -23.69
C THR A 33 -25.43 1.12 -22.51
N ASP A 34 -24.64 0.06 -22.69
CA ASP A 34 -24.42 -0.97 -21.70
C ASP A 34 -23.00 -0.91 -21.11
N ALA A 35 -22.79 -1.59 -20.00
CA ALA A 35 -21.47 -1.77 -19.43
C ALA A 35 -20.50 -2.42 -20.45
N VAL A 36 -19.21 -2.19 -20.25
CA VAL A 36 -18.16 -2.70 -21.14
C VAL A 36 -17.32 -3.72 -20.39
N ASN A 37 -17.11 -4.88 -20.99
CA ASN A 37 -16.15 -5.87 -20.55
C ASN A 37 -14.96 -5.87 -21.51
N VAL A 38 -13.83 -5.42 -21.02
CA VAL A 38 -12.58 -5.42 -21.79
C VAL A 38 -11.75 -6.62 -21.37
N THR A 39 -11.35 -7.45 -22.31
CA THR A 39 -10.44 -8.56 -22.09
C THR A 39 -9.11 -8.28 -22.76
N VAL A 40 -8.04 -8.27 -21.99
CA VAL A 40 -6.67 -8.14 -22.49
C VAL A 40 -6.08 -9.54 -22.62
N GLU A 41 -5.78 -9.95 -23.85
CA GLU A 41 -5.23 -11.27 -24.15
C GLU A 41 -3.74 -11.34 -23.82
N ALA A 42 -3.25 -12.56 -23.62
CA ALA A 42 -1.83 -12.83 -23.37
C ALA A 42 -0.93 -12.16 -24.41
N GLY A 43 0.17 -11.64 -23.96
CA GLY A 43 1.16 -10.96 -24.79
C GLY A 43 1.99 -9.97 -24.01
N ASN A 44 2.96 -9.36 -24.70
CA ASN A 44 3.82 -8.34 -24.14
C ASN A 44 3.31 -6.95 -24.50
N TYR A 45 3.06 -6.14 -23.47
CA TYR A 45 2.56 -4.77 -23.60
C TYR A 45 3.56 -3.81 -22.97
N GLN A 46 3.69 -2.64 -23.54
CA GLN A 46 4.61 -1.61 -23.08
C GLN A 46 4.07 -0.24 -23.44
N ASN A 47 4.27 0.76 -22.59
CA ASN A 47 3.96 2.14 -22.89
C ASN A 47 4.82 2.65 -24.05
N LYS A 48 4.31 3.64 -24.79
CA LYS A 48 5.01 4.22 -25.94
C LYS A 48 6.04 5.25 -25.52
N ALA A 49 7.10 5.40 -26.29
CA ALA A 49 8.09 6.45 -26.10
C ALA A 49 7.47 7.85 -26.23
N LYS A 50 8.02 8.83 -25.51
CA LYS A 50 7.52 10.22 -25.52
C LYS A 50 7.49 10.87 -26.91
N THR A 51 8.34 10.41 -27.81
CA THR A 51 8.42 10.92 -29.18
C THR A 51 7.33 10.37 -30.10
N GLU A 52 6.62 9.32 -29.68
CA GLU A 52 5.53 8.75 -30.45
C GLU A 52 4.25 9.55 -30.21
N THR A 53 3.61 9.97 -31.30
CA THR A 53 2.31 10.63 -31.24
C THR A 53 1.20 9.59 -31.09
N GLY A 54 0.33 9.78 -30.13
CA GLY A 54 -0.81 8.91 -29.88
C GLY A 54 -0.70 8.19 -28.52
N ALA A 55 -1.85 7.86 -27.96
CA ALA A 55 -1.93 7.13 -26.71
C ALA A 55 -1.38 5.72 -26.89
N SER A 56 -0.60 5.27 -25.94
CA SER A 56 -0.45 3.84 -25.67
C SER A 56 -1.85 3.25 -25.45
N TYR A 57 -1.99 1.97 -25.20
CA TYR A 57 -3.28 1.27 -25.02
C TYR A 57 -4.17 1.88 -23.93
N SER A 58 -4.51 3.17 -24.04
CA SER A 58 -5.23 3.93 -23.04
C SER A 58 -6.74 3.78 -23.17
N LEU A 59 -7.40 3.48 -22.07
CA LEU A 59 -8.85 3.44 -21.93
C LEU A 59 -9.26 4.61 -21.03
N GLY A 60 -9.49 5.79 -21.58
CA GLY A 60 -9.82 6.98 -20.81
C GLY A 60 -10.22 8.16 -21.68
N ARG A 61 -10.51 9.30 -21.08
CA ARG A 61 -10.89 10.49 -21.82
C ARG A 61 -9.71 11.07 -22.58
N PRO A 62 -9.86 11.47 -23.86
CA PRO A 62 -8.76 12.07 -24.65
C PRO A 62 -8.16 13.33 -24.02
N SER A 63 -8.94 14.06 -23.23
CA SER A 63 -8.54 15.32 -22.59
C SER A 63 -7.99 15.16 -21.18
N GLN A 64 -8.00 13.98 -20.63
CA GLN A 64 -7.40 13.69 -19.32
C GLN A 64 -6.09 12.96 -19.54
N SER A 65 -5.03 13.52 -19.03
CA SER A 65 -3.69 12.94 -19.05
C SER A 65 -3.58 11.80 -18.04
N SER A 66 -4.46 10.81 -18.11
CA SER A 66 -4.18 9.58 -17.45
C SER A 66 -3.23 8.79 -18.33
N ASP A 67 -2.00 8.80 -17.92
CA ASP A 67 -0.92 8.17 -18.66
C ASP A 67 -0.79 6.69 -18.29
N ALA A 68 -1.91 5.99 -18.14
CA ALA A 68 -1.92 4.56 -17.91
C ALA A 68 -1.82 3.77 -19.19
N LEU A 69 -1.15 2.61 -19.14
CA LEU A 69 -1.11 1.68 -20.26
C LEU A 69 -2.50 1.08 -20.52
N PHE A 70 -3.19 0.67 -19.45
CA PHE A 70 -4.58 0.24 -19.47
C PHE A 70 -5.38 1.13 -18.55
N HIS A 71 -6.34 1.87 -19.07
CA HIS A 71 -7.18 2.76 -18.30
C HIS A 71 -8.65 2.47 -18.55
N ILE A 72 -9.38 2.17 -17.51
CA ILE A 72 -10.83 2.03 -17.56
C ILE A 72 -11.49 3.03 -16.60
N PHE A 73 -12.48 3.74 -17.12
CA PHE A 73 -13.16 4.79 -16.40
C PHE A 73 -14.68 4.62 -16.56
N ASP A 74 -15.42 4.68 -15.47
CA ASP A 74 -16.87 4.58 -15.49
C ASP A 74 -17.51 5.83 -14.87
N THR A 75 -17.96 6.76 -15.71
CA THR A 75 -18.66 7.96 -15.24
C THR A 75 -20.13 7.72 -14.94
N THR A 76 -20.69 6.61 -15.40
CA THR A 76 -22.13 6.33 -15.38
C THR A 76 -22.50 5.22 -14.39
N LYS A 77 -21.52 4.63 -13.71
CA LYS A 77 -21.66 3.43 -12.85
C LYS A 77 -22.34 2.26 -13.59
N GLN A 78 -21.86 1.97 -14.79
CA GLN A 78 -22.37 0.92 -15.64
C GLN A 78 -21.69 -0.42 -15.45
N ASP A 79 -20.93 -0.61 -14.35
CA ASP A 79 -20.24 -1.85 -14.02
C ASP A 79 -19.20 -2.29 -15.07
N ASN A 80 -18.41 -1.33 -15.55
CA ASN A 80 -17.33 -1.61 -16.49
C ASN A 80 -16.27 -2.50 -15.84
N VAL A 81 -15.77 -3.45 -16.60
CA VAL A 81 -14.77 -4.43 -16.15
C VAL A 81 -13.63 -4.52 -17.16
N ILE A 82 -12.41 -4.53 -16.66
CA ILE A 82 -11.23 -4.94 -17.45
C ILE A 82 -10.63 -6.19 -16.83
N THR A 83 -10.33 -7.17 -17.69
CA THR A 83 -9.69 -8.42 -17.28
C THR A 83 -8.39 -8.60 -18.03
N LEU A 84 -7.28 -8.71 -17.31
CA LEU A 84 -6.00 -9.11 -17.87
C LEU A 84 -5.86 -10.62 -17.70
N LYS A 85 -5.76 -11.32 -18.82
CA LYS A 85 -5.68 -12.78 -18.86
C LYS A 85 -4.27 -13.28 -18.54
N SER A 86 -4.18 -14.48 -18.04
CA SER A 86 -2.90 -15.17 -17.81
C SER A 86 -2.02 -15.07 -19.04
N GLY A 87 -0.74 -14.77 -18.84
CA GLY A 87 0.22 -14.56 -19.93
C GLY A 87 0.37 -13.11 -20.41
N VAL A 88 -0.43 -12.18 -19.88
CA VAL A 88 -0.18 -10.74 -20.06
C VAL A 88 1.08 -10.36 -19.28
N LYS A 89 2.04 -9.76 -19.98
CA LYS A 89 3.21 -9.11 -19.40
C LYS A 89 3.21 -7.65 -19.80
N ALA A 90 3.03 -6.76 -18.84
CA ALA A 90 2.97 -5.32 -19.09
C ALA A 90 4.15 -4.63 -18.39
N THR A 91 4.85 -3.77 -19.12
CA THR A 91 6.03 -3.07 -18.62
C THR A 91 5.87 -1.56 -18.79
N LEU A 92 6.11 -0.83 -17.71
CA LEU A 92 6.19 0.61 -17.70
C LEU A 92 7.66 1.02 -17.81
N LYS A 93 8.02 1.58 -18.95
CA LYS A 93 9.41 1.94 -19.28
C LYS A 93 9.74 3.39 -18.94
N GLU A 94 11.01 3.62 -18.62
CA GLU A 94 11.59 4.94 -18.44
C GLU A 94 11.49 5.81 -19.69
N ASP A 95 11.37 7.13 -19.54
CA ASP A 95 11.23 8.13 -20.62
C ASP A 95 10.01 7.94 -21.55
N TYR A 96 9.07 7.13 -21.13
CA TYR A 96 7.84 6.88 -21.87
C TYR A 96 6.66 7.63 -21.25
N THR A 97 5.51 7.59 -21.89
CA THR A 97 4.39 8.49 -21.61
C THR A 97 3.57 8.14 -20.39
N SER A 98 3.52 6.87 -19.96
CA SER A 98 2.60 6.43 -18.91
C SER A 98 3.21 6.49 -17.52
N SER A 99 2.38 6.76 -16.50
CA SER A 99 2.77 6.71 -15.09
C SER A 99 2.19 5.51 -14.33
N GLN A 100 1.19 4.84 -14.89
CA GLN A 100 0.64 3.58 -14.36
C GLN A 100 0.55 2.53 -15.46
N LEU A 101 0.55 1.25 -15.05
CA LEU A 101 0.21 0.17 -15.97
C LEU A 101 -1.30 -0.01 -16.08
N VAL A 102 -1.98 -0.11 -14.94
CA VAL A 102 -3.43 -0.26 -14.88
C VAL A 102 -4.00 0.85 -14.03
N HIS A 103 -4.88 1.65 -14.60
CA HIS A 103 -5.63 2.67 -13.87
C HIS A 103 -7.13 2.39 -13.97
N VAL A 104 -7.77 2.24 -12.82
CA VAL A 104 -9.19 1.91 -12.71
C VAL A 104 -9.90 3.00 -11.93
N ASN A 105 -10.91 3.60 -12.55
CA ASN A 105 -11.70 4.67 -11.93
C ASN A 105 -13.19 4.35 -12.06
N GLY A 106 -13.85 4.05 -10.95
CA GLY A 106 -15.27 3.70 -10.90
C GLY A 106 -15.63 2.36 -11.54
N ALA A 107 -14.68 1.45 -11.66
CA ALA A 107 -14.83 0.20 -12.40
C ALA A 107 -14.23 -0.98 -11.62
N THR A 108 -14.18 -2.14 -12.26
CA THR A 108 -13.56 -3.35 -11.72
C THR A 108 -12.42 -3.80 -12.62
N ALA A 109 -11.29 -4.16 -12.02
CA ALA A 109 -10.19 -4.80 -12.72
C ALA A 109 -9.96 -6.20 -12.15
N ASN A 110 -9.88 -7.18 -13.04
CA ASN A 110 -9.52 -8.56 -12.73
C ASN A 110 -8.19 -8.89 -13.40
N LEU A 111 -7.18 -9.19 -12.59
CA LEU A 111 -5.88 -9.61 -13.09
C LEU A 111 -5.65 -11.07 -12.69
N GLU A 112 -5.59 -11.94 -13.68
CA GLU A 112 -5.48 -13.38 -13.46
C GLU A 112 -4.09 -13.78 -12.99
N GLN A 113 -4.00 -14.93 -12.36
CA GLN A 113 -2.71 -15.56 -12.08
C GLN A 113 -1.96 -15.79 -13.40
N GLY A 114 -0.66 -15.51 -13.40
CA GLY A 114 0.15 -15.55 -14.63
C GLY A 114 0.27 -14.21 -15.35
N VAL A 115 -0.40 -13.19 -14.88
CA VAL A 115 -0.15 -11.79 -15.28
C VAL A 115 1.10 -11.28 -14.57
N LYS A 116 1.95 -10.57 -15.29
CA LYS A 116 3.14 -9.92 -14.73
C LYS A 116 3.15 -8.43 -15.07
N LEU A 117 3.27 -7.61 -14.03
CA LEU A 117 3.37 -6.16 -14.15
C LEU A 117 4.76 -5.72 -13.70
N ILE A 118 5.47 -4.99 -14.55
CA ILE A 118 6.82 -4.51 -14.28
C ILE A 118 6.85 -3.00 -14.39
N VAL A 119 7.21 -2.32 -13.30
CA VAL A 119 7.48 -0.89 -13.30
C VAL A 119 8.98 -0.69 -13.40
N ASP A 120 9.42 -0.20 -14.53
CA ASP A 120 10.82 0.03 -14.88
C ASP A 120 11.03 1.50 -15.30
N LYS A 121 10.42 2.40 -14.53
CA LYS A 121 10.39 3.83 -14.77
C LYS A 121 10.83 4.59 -13.52
N ASN A 122 11.80 5.47 -13.67
CA ASN A 122 12.36 6.23 -12.56
C ASN A 122 11.37 7.30 -12.06
N TYR A 123 11.15 7.36 -10.74
CA TYR A 123 10.28 8.33 -10.08
C TYR A 123 10.65 9.78 -10.39
N SER A 124 11.94 10.12 -10.45
CA SER A 124 12.41 11.47 -10.71
C SER A 124 11.95 12.04 -12.05
N GLN A 125 11.55 11.20 -12.99
CA GLN A 125 11.07 11.63 -14.30
C GLN A 125 9.59 11.97 -14.35
N ILE A 126 8.81 11.50 -13.38
CA ILE A 126 7.38 11.78 -13.30
C ILE A 126 7.10 13.15 -12.72
N HIS A 127 7.91 13.61 -11.79
CA HIS A 127 7.77 14.93 -11.20
C HIS A 127 7.80 16.08 -12.22
N ASN A 128 8.20 15.80 -13.45
CA ASN A 128 8.25 16.77 -14.52
C ASN A 128 7.00 16.75 -15.43
N ILE A 129 6.05 15.86 -15.18
CA ILE A 129 4.83 15.76 -16.01
C ILE A 129 3.61 15.79 -15.05
N PRO A 130 3.11 17.00 -14.71
CA PRO A 130 1.89 17.11 -13.94
C PRO A 130 0.69 16.60 -14.75
N ASP A 131 -0.32 16.07 -14.06
CA ASP A 131 -1.60 15.78 -14.68
C ASP A 131 -2.31 17.09 -15.13
N ALA A 132 -3.49 16.98 -15.74
CA ALA A 132 -4.25 18.13 -16.22
C ALA A 132 -4.64 19.12 -15.08
N ASN A 133 -4.57 18.68 -13.82
CA ASN A 133 -4.85 19.50 -12.64
C ASN A 133 -3.58 20.02 -11.94
N GLY A 134 -2.39 19.75 -12.49
CA GLY A 134 -1.12 20.12 -11.92
C GLY A 134 -0.62 19.20 -10.81
N ASN A 135 -1.24 18.04 -10.62
CA ASN A 135 -0.81 17.05 -9.63
C ASN A 135 0.23 16.09 -10.21
N PHE A 136 1.17 15.69 -9.38
CA PHE A 136 2.17 14.69 -9.73
C PHE A 136 1.75 13.35 -9.13
N ASP A 137 1.22 12.45 -9.98
CA ASP A 137 0.97 11.08 -9.56
C ASP A 137 2.26 10.26 -9.61
N GLY A 138 2.54 9.52 -8.56
CA GLY A 138 3.67 8.60 -8.51
C GLY A 138 3.51 7.44 -9.49
N ASN A 139 4.60 6.73 -9.80
CA ASN A 139 4.54 5.49 -10.57
C ASN A 139 3.79 4.41 -9.80
N ALA A 140 2.84 3.78 -10.44
CA ALA A 140 2.15 2.63 -9.88
C ALA A 140 1.96 1.53 -10.94
N ALA A 141 2.04 0.28 -10.51
CA ALA A 141 1.60 -0.81 -11.37
C ALA A 141 0.08 -0.77 -11.51
N ILE A 142 -0.64 -0.63 -10.41
CA ILE A 142 -2.10 -0.52 -10.38
C ILE A 142 -2.49 0.70 -9.57
N GLU A 143 -3.26 1.60 -10.14
CA GLU A 143 -3.91 2.71 -9.45
C GLU A 143 -5.42 2.54 -9.48
N SER A 144 -6.06 2.70 -8.31
CA SER A 144 -7.49 2.53 -8.14
C SER A 144 -8.13 3.79 -7.55
N ARG A 145 -9.26 4.19 -8.13
CA ARG A 145 -10.13 5.23 -7.60
C ARG A 145 -11.57 4.74 -7.61
N ASN A 146 -12.22 4.68 -6.45
CA ASN A 146 -13.61 4.23 -6.31
C ASN A 146 -13.90 2.91 -7.05
N SER A 147 -12.99 1.96 -6.95
CA SER A 147 -12.98 0.77 -7.80
C SER A 147 -12.76 -0.50 -6.99
N THR A 148 -12.95 -1.63 -7.63
CA THR A 148 -12.62 -2.95 -7.12
C THR A 148 -11.47 -3.53 -7.94
N ILE A 149 -10.41 -3.94 -7.25
CA ILE A 149 -9.25 -4.60 -7.84
C ILE A 149 -9.20 -6.04 -7.33
N ASN A 150 -9.30 -6.99 -8.24
CA ASN A 150 -9.09 -8.40 -7.95
C ASN A 150 -7.81 -8.84 -8.65
N THR A 151 -6.72 -8.99 -7.90
CA THR A 151 -5.42 -9.24 -8.54
C THR A 151 -4.74 -10.48 -8.00
N GLN A 152 -4.24 -11.28 -8.93
CA GLN A 152 -3.29 -12.37 -8.73
C GLN A 152 -2.01 -12.13 -9.57
N ALA A 153 -1.80 -10.92 -10.04
CA ALA A 153 -0.66 -10.56 -10.87
C ALA A 153 0.61 -10.42 -10.05
N ASP A 154 1.70 -11.00 -10.52
CA ASP A 154 3.02 -10.71 -9.98
C ASP A 154 3.44 -9.29 -10.36
N ILE A 155 3.98 -8.54 -9.39
CA ILE A 155 4.36 -7.15 -9.57
C ILE A 155 5.82 -6.98 -9.20
N GLU A 156 6.56 -6.29 -10.07
CA GLU A 156 7.98 -6.00 -9.88
C GLU A 156 8.22 -4.50 -10.04
N LEU A 157 8.78 -3.88 -8.99
CA LEU A 157 9.13 -2.47 -8.96
C LEU A 157 10.64 -2.32 -9.01
N ASN A 158 11.17 -1.87 -10.13
CA ASN A 158 12.62 -1.84 -10.36
C ASN A 158 13.25 -0.47 -10.13
N ASN A 159 12.45 0.56 -9.91
CA ASN A 159 12.94 1.93 -9.74
C ASN A 159 12.44 2.57 -8.44
N ASP A 160 13.14 3.58 -7.99
CA ASP A 160 12.84 4.30 -6.75
C ASP A 160 11.48 5.00 -6.79
N GLY A 161 10.80 5.06 -5.65
CA GLY A 161 9.56 5.82 -5.48
C GLY A 161 8.32 5.25 -6.16
N SER A 162 8.36 3.99 -6.60
CA SER A 162 7.24 3.34 -7.29
C SER A 162 6.36 2.54 -6.31
N ASN A 163 5.08 2.43 -6.65
CA ASN A 163 4.08 1.69 -5.89
C ASN A 163 3.53 0.49 -6.68
N ALA A 164 3.23 -0.59 -5.98
CA ALA A 164 2.61 -1.74 -6.63
C ALA A 164 1.10 -1.52 -6.80
N ILE A 165 0.37 -1.37 -5.72
CA ILE A 165 -1.08 -1.15 -5.72
C ILE A 165 -1.37 0.13 -4.94
N GLU A 166 -1.89 1.12 -5.63
CA GLU A 166 -2.18 2.43 -5.07
C GLU A 166 -3.67 2.72 -5.13
N SER A 167 -4.26 3.09 -3.99
CA SER A 167 -5.61 3.61 -3.92
C SER A 167 -5.57 5.10 -3.63
N GLN A 168 -6.16 5.90 -4.51
CA GLN A 168 -6.31 7.34 -4.33
C GLN A 168 -7.65 7.71 -3.67
N GLU A 169 -8.64 6.86 -3.82
CA GLU A 169 -9.97 7.04 -3.24
C GLU A 169 -10.56 5.68 -2.82
N THR A 170 -11.74 5.69 -2.26
CA THR A 170 -12.42 4.48 -1.77
C THR A 170 -12.30 3.29 -2.72
N SER A 171 -11.63 2.25 -2.28
CA SER A 171 -11.38 1.06 -3.10
C SER A 171 -11.52 -0.22 -2.31
N ILE A 172 -11.85 -1.29 -3.03
CA ILE A 172 -11.78 -2.66 -2.53
C ILE A 172 -10.63 -3.33 -3.28
N ILE A 173 -9.64 -3.81 -2.55
CA ILE A 173 -8.47 -4.48 -3.12
C ILE A 173 -8.44 -5.92 -2.60
N ASN A 174 -8.64 -6.86 -3.50
CA ASN A 174 -8.51 -8.28 -3.24
C ASN A 174 -7.23 -8.79 -3.91
N SER A 175 -6.24 -9.10 -3.11
CA SER A 175 -4.88 -9.45 -3.55
C SER A 175 -4.57 -10.86 -3.08
N SER A 176 -4.39 -11.79 -4.02
CA SER A 176 -4.22 -13.20 -3.66
C SER A 176 -3.27 -13.95 -4.60
N ASN A 177 -2.57 -14.94 -4.04
CA ASN A 177 -1.76 -15.91 -4.77
C ASN A 177 -0.76 -15.25 -5.74
N HIS A 178 -0.04 -14.25 -5.29
CA HIS A 178 0.95 -13.56 -6.11
C HIS A 178 2.13 -13.02 -5.29
N LYS A 179 3.08 -12.44 -5.99
CA LYS A 179 4.29 -11.86 -5.41
C LYS A 179 4.42 -10.40 -5.79
N ILE A 180 4.89 -9.60 -4.83
CA ILE A 180 5.30 -8.21 -5.04
C ILE A 180 6.77 -8.11 -4.70
N THR A 181 7.58 -7.69 -5.67
CA THR A 181 9.03 -7.55 -5.51
C THR A 181 9.40 -6.07 -5.62
N MET A 182 9.99 -5.53 -4.57
CA MET A 182 10.39 -4.12 -4.48
C MET A 182 11.91 -4.01 -4.55
N ASN A 183 12.42 -3.55 -5.69
CA ASN A 183 13.86 -3.44 -5.96
C ASN A 183 14.40 -2.01 -5.91
N GLY A 184 13.55 -1.02 -5.67
CA GLY A 184 13.91 0.38 -5.55
C GLY A 184 13.76 0.93 -4.14
N GLU A 185 14.46 2.01 -3.83
CA GLU A 185 14.24 2.76 -2.59
C GLU A 185 12.85 3.38 -2.58
N ASN A 186 12.26 3.51 -1.39
CA ASN A 186 10.96 4.16 -1.20
C ASN A 186 9.83 3.54 -2.04
N ASN A 187 9.88 2.24 -2.29
CA ASN A 187 8.77 1.52 -2.91
C ASN A 187 7.67 1.21 -1.87
N GLY A 188 6.43 1.21 -2.32
CA GLY A 188 5.27 0.79 -1.54
C GLY A 188 4.58 -0.41 -2.17
N ALA A 189 4.23 -1.42 -1.36
CA ALA A 189 3.45 -2.55 -1.88
C ALA A 189 1.96 -2.19 -1.96
N TYR A 190 1.39 -1.69 -0.87
CA TYR A 190 0.03 -1.17 -0.82
C TYR A 190 0.08 0.27 -0.32
N THR A 191 -0.20 1.21 -1.20
CA THR A 191 -0.21 2.63 -0.90
C THR A 191 -1.67 3.11 -0.86
N LEU A 192 -2.16 3.45 0.33
CA LEU A 192 -3.58 3.61 0.59
C LEU A 192 -3.88 5.03 1.07
N PHE A 193 -4.54 5.81 0.23
CA PHE A 193 -4.91 7.20 0.52
C PHE A 193 -6.42 7.42 0.67
N GLY A 194 -7.23 6.43 0.42
CA GLY A 194 -8.67 6.53 0.48
C GLY A 194 -9.28 5.71 1.62
N LYS A 195 -10.61 5.67 1.64
CA LYS A 195 -11.35 4.75 2.48
C LYS A 195 -11.33 3.37 1.84
N ASP A 196 -10.41 2.51 2.29
CA ASP A 196 -10.08 1.28 1.59
C ASP A 196 -10.39 0.04 2.41
N ILE A 197 -10.80 -1.01 1.69
CA ILE A 197 -10.88 -2.38 2.21
C ILE A 197 -9.87 -3.22 1.44
N VAL A 198 -8.90 -3.81 2.14
CA VAL A 198 -7.84 -4.60 1.55
C VAL A 198 -7.89 -6.02 2.11
N ASN A 199 -8.13 -6.98 1.24
CA ASN A 199 -8.15 -8.40 1.58
C ASN A 199 -6.95 -9.08 0.90
N ILE A 200 -6.09 -9.66 1.71
CA ILE A 200 -4.85 -10.29 1.27
C ILE A 200 -4.89 -11.77 1.63
N LYS A 201 -4.56 -12.64 0.68
CA LYS A 201 -4.48 -14.07 0.91
C LYS A 201 -3.34 -14.70 0.12
N ASN A 202 -2.40 -15.32 0.82
CA ASN A 202 -1.28 -16.01 0.20
C ASN A 202 -0.47 -15.10 -0.74
N VAL A 203 0.11 -14.04 -0.17
CA VAL A 203 0.91 -13.05 -0.87
C VAL A 203 2.31 -13.03 -0.27
N THR A 204 3.32 -13.01 -1.13
CA THR A 204 4.72 -12.85 -0.75
C THR A 204 5.21 -11.49 -1.19
N ILE A 205 5.76 -10.70 -0.26
CA ILE A 205 6.33 -9.38 -0.53
C ILE A 205 7.79 -9.41 -0.14
N THR A 206 8.65 -9.01 -1.06
CA THR A 206 10.09 -8.96 -0.83
C THR A 206 10.62 -7.59 -1.20
N GLY A 207 11.43 -7.00 -0.33
CA GLY A 207 12.12 -5.74 -0.57
C GLY A 207 13.50 -5.74 0.06
N ASN A 208 14.49 -5.15 -0.62
CA ASN A 208 15.89 -5.14 -0.20
C ASN A 208 16.55 -3.76 -0.24
N LYS A 209 15.73 -2.71 -0.36
CA LYS A 209 16.20 -1.32 -0.37
C LYS A 209 15.61 -0.54 0.81
N ASP A 210 16.16 0.65 1.05
CA ASP A 210 15.78 1.47 2.17
C ASP A 210 14.42 2.15 1.97
N LEU A 211 13.74 2.47 3.07
CA LEU A 211 12.50 3.22 3.13
C LEU A 211 11.34 2.60 2.32
N GLN A 212 11.37 1.30 2.13
CA GLN A 212 10.26 0.59 1.55
C GLN A 212 9.16 0.37 2.58
N SER A 213 7.91 0.32 2.13
CA SER A 213 6.76 0.08 2.99
C SER A 213 5.91 -1.07 2.43
N VAL A 214 5.50 -1.99 3.29
CA VAL A 214 4.49 -2.97 2.91
C VAL A 214 3.14 -2.28 2.79
N PHE A 215 2.77 -1.49 3.80
CA PHE A 215 1.62 -0.59 3.77
C PHE A 215 2.10 0.84 3.99
N ASP A 216 1.79 1.70 3.03
CA ASP A 216 2.03 3.13 3.10
C ASP A 216 0.67 3.83 3.13
N ILE A 217 0.29 4.39 4.28
CA ILE A 217 -1.09 4.76 4.55
C ILE A 217 -1.18 6.23 4.96
N GLY A 218 -2.11 6.92 4.38
CA GLY A 218 -2.53 8.24 4.80
C GLY A 218 -2.22 9.33 3.81
N ASN A 219 -3.08 10.31 3.85
CA ASN A 219 -2.94 11.60 3.22
C ASN A 219 -3.59 12.64 4.15
N ASP A 220 -3.75 13.86 3.69
CA ASP A 220 -4.38 14.97 4.44
C ASP A 220 -5.90 14.81 4.69
N ARG A 221 -6.46 13.64 4.42
CA ARG A 221 -7.86 13.30 4.70
C ARG A 221 -7.96 12.33 5.88
N THR A 222 -8.95 12.51 6.72
CA THR A 222 -9.29 11.56 7.78
C THR A 222 -10.11 10.41 7.18
N GLU A 223 -9.44 9.31 6.85
CA GLU A 223 -10.05 8.16 6.20
C GLU A 223 -9.89 6.88 7.04
N GLU A 224 -10.65 5.85 6.69
CA GLU A 224 -10.60 4.55 7.32
C GLU A 224 -10.04 3.51 6.35
N GLN A 225 -9.07 2.72 6.81
CA GLN A 225 -8.59 1.56 6.10
C GLN A 225 -8.83 0.31 6.95
N ILE A 226 -9.36 -0.72 6.31
CA ILE A 226 -9.56 -2.04 6.91
C ILE A 226 -8.74 -3.04 6.09
N ILE A 227 -7.74 -3.64 6.73
CA ILE A 227 -6.82 -4.59 6.10
C ILE A 227 -6.94 -5.93 6.80
N ASP A 228 -7.30 -6.96 6.06
CA ASP A 228 -7.35 -8.34 6.54
C ASP A 228 -6.41 -9.18 5.69
N ALA A 229 -5.35 -9.70 6.31
CA ALA A 229 -4.33 -10.48 5.64
C ALA A 229 -4.23 -11.88 6.25
N LYS A 230 -4.32 -12.90 5.39
CA LYS A 230 -4.08 -14.30 5.72
C LYS A 230 -2.93 -14.84 4.88
N LYS A 231 -1.96 -15.48 5.53
CA LYS A 231 -0.77 -16.00 4.87
C LYS A 231 -0.04 -14.93 4.04
N LEU A 232 0.17 -13.77 4.66
CA LEU A 232 1.05 -12.74 4.15
C LEU A 232 2.47 -13.04 4.64
N ASN A 233 3.39 -13.18 3.71
CA ASN A 233 4.81 -13.34 4.00
C ASN A 233 5.55 -12.14 3.42
N ALA A 234 5.98 -11.21 4.27
CA ALA A 234 6.64 -9.99 3.86
C ALA A 234 8.02 -9.87 4.52
N THR A 235 9.03 -9.60 3.71
CA THR A 235 10.39 -9.36 4.16
C THR A 235 10.92 -8.10 3.52
N VAL A 236 11.19 -7.09 4.34
CA VAL A 236 11.85 -5.85 3.93
C VAL A 236 13.08 -5.63 4.82
N ASN A 237 13.97 -4.70 4.42
CA ASN A 237 15.24 -4.54 5.12
C ASN A 237 15.08 -3.77 6.47
N ASP A 238 16.19 -3.60 7.19
CA ASP A 238 16.23 -2.99 8.52
C ASP A 238 15.92 -1.47 8.55
N LYS A 239 15.87 -0.81 7.39
CA LYS A 239 15.45 0.59 7.24
C LYS A 239 14.10 0.75 6.59
N SER A 240 13.34 -0.34 6.49
CA SER A 240 12.04 -0.39 5.85
C SER A 240 10.94 -0.74 6.85
N ILE A 241 9.69 -0.48 6.47
CA ILE A 241 8.58 -0.40 7.39
C ILE A 241 7.47 -1.37 6.95
N PHE A 242 6.87 -2.06 7.91
CA PHE A 242 5.65 -2.83 7.64
C PHE A 242 4.46 -1.91 7.43
N MET A 243 4.14 -1.04 8.39
CA MET A 243 3.07 -0.06 8.30
C MET A 243 3.63 1.34 8.52
N ASN A 244 3.67 2.13 7.46
CA ASN A 244 4.10 3.52 7.52
C ASN A 244 2.85 4.42 7.49
N LEU A 245 2.60 5.12 8.60
CA LEU A 245 1.42 5.95 8.79
C LEU A 245 1.81 7.42 8.75
N HIS A 246 1.32 8.13 7.75
CA HIS A 246 1.72 9.52 7.51
C HIS A 246 0.83 10.56 8.18
N GLU A 247 -0.42 10.24 8.47
CA GLU A 247 -1.37 11.25 8.92
C GLU A 247 -2.41 10.68 9.89
N SER A 248 -3.57 11.30 9.96
CA SER A 248 -4.65 10.89 10.83
C SER A 248 -5.54 9.83 10.20
N GLY A 249 -6.55 9.40 10.90
CA GLY A 249 -7.54 8.44 10.42
C GLY A 249 -7.61 7.20 11.30
N THR A 250 -8.35 6.21 10.84
CA THR A 250 -8.56 4.96 11.56
C THR A 250 -8.09 3.78 10.71
N GLN A 251 -7.19 2.97 11.25
CA GLN A 251 -6.74 1.75 10.61
C GLN A 251 -7.07 0.55 11.48
N THR A 252 -7.61 -0.48 10.86
CA THR A 252 -7.79 -1.80 11.50
C THR A 252 -7.08 -2.83 10.63
N VAL A 253 -6.03 -3.42 11.19
CA VAL A 253 -5.19 -4.40 10.50
C VAL A 253 -5.23 -5.71 11.25
N THR A 254 -5.60 -6.78 10.56
CA THR A 254 -5.63 -8.13 11.10
C THR A 254 -4.72 -9.03 10.30
N LEU A 255 -3.76 -9.67 10.99
CA LEU A 255 -2.85 -10.64 10.41
C LEU A 255 -3.20 -12.03 10.92
N ARG A 256 -3.39 -12.97 10.01
CA ARG A 256 -3.64 -14.39 10.31
C ARG A 256 -2.60 -15.25 9.61
N ASP A 257 -1.98 -16.16 10.33
CA ASP A 257 -1.02 -17.12 9.77
C ASP A 257 0.05 -16.44 8.90
N SER A 258 0.53 -15.27 9.35
CA SER A 258 1.39 -14.38 8.58
C SER A 258 2.76 -14.21 9.23
N LYS A 259 3.77 -13.93 8.42
CA LYS A 259 5.15 -13.69 8.88
C LYS A 259 5.69 -12.43 8.25
N ILE A 260 6.07 -11.49 9.11
CA ILE A 260 6.58 -10.18 8.70
C ILE A 260 7.97 -9.98 9.29
N LYS A 261 8.92 -9.61 8.45
CA LYS A 261 10.25 -9.14 8.86
C LYS A 261 10.47 -7.74 8.29
N ALA A 262 10.80 -6.79 9.16
CA ALA A 262 11.01 -5.39 8.78
C ALA A 262 11.99 -4.72 9.74
N GLY A 263 12.43 -3.51 9.41
CA GLY A 263 13.13 -2.66 10.37
C GLY A 263 12.17 -2.12 11.42
N TYR A 264 11.00 -1.64 10.96
CA TYR A 264 9.93 -1.07 11.79
C TYR A 264 8.62 -1.82 11.55
N GLY A 265 7.93 -2.16 12.62
CA GLY A 265 6.60 -2.77 12.50
C GLY A 265 5.54 -1.73 12.13
N LEU A 266 5.38 -0.72 12.97
CA LEU A 266 4.54 0.43 12.71
C LEU A 266 5.35 1.69 12.99
N HIS A 267 5.41 2.58 11.99
CA HIS A 267 5.97 3.92 12.17
C HIS A 267 4.86 4.94 11.99
N ALA A 268 4.71 5.82 12.96
CA ALA A 268 3.71 6.88 12.93
C ALA A 268 4.35 8.23 13.26
N VAL A 269 3.96 9.22 12.45
CA VAL A 269 4.15 10.63 12.73
C VAL A 269 2.76 11.21 12.89
N PRO A 270 2.18 11.25 14.09
CA PRO A 270 0.82 11.74 14.30
C PRO A 270 0.68 13.19 13.86
N PHE A 271 -0.29 13.42 13.00
CA PHE A 271 -0.49 14.69 12.32
C PHE A 271 -1.98 15.04 12.28
N GLY A 272 -2.30 16.29 12.54
CA GLY A 272 -3.68 16.77 12.45
C GLY A 272 -4.57 16.31 13.60
N GLU A 273 -5.70 15.71 13.27
CA GLU A 273 -6.70 15.26 14.22
C GLU A 273 -6.35 13.89 14.86
N GLU A 274 -7.32 13.25 15.45
CA GLU A 274 -7.17 11.96 16.11
C GLU A 274 -6.75 10.86 15.13
N HIS A 275 -5.75 10.07 15.54
CA HIS A 275 -5.26 8.92 14.80
C HIS A 275 -5.42 7.67 15.67
N ALA A 276 -6.19 6.70 15.19
CA ALA A 276 -6.49 5.48 15.92
C ALA A 276 -6.14 4.24 15.10
N VAL A 277 -5.33 3.35 15.66
CA VAL A 277 -4.86 2.13 15.01
C VAL A 277 -5.18 0.92 15.86
N THR A 278 -5.76 -0.10 15.24
CA THR A 278 -5.92 -1.44 15.82
C THR A 278 -5.11 -2.42 14.97
N LEU A 279 -4.17 -3.12 15.60
CA LEU A 279 -3.34 -4.14 14.96
C LEU A 279 -3.52 -5.46 15.72
N ASN A 280 -4.10 -6.45 15.04
CA ASN A 280 -4.38 -7.76 15.60
C ASN A 280 -3.55 -8.84 14.90
N LEU A 281 -2.85 -9.65 15.69
CA LEU A 281 -2.08 -10.79 15.20
C LEU A 281 -2.68 -12.10 15.74
N HIS A 282 -3.00 -13.01 14.83
CA HIS A 282 -3.46 -14.36 15.15
C HIS A 282 -2.50 -15.37 14.50
N ASN A 283 -1.83 -16.17 15.31
CA ASN A 283 -0.84 -17.13 14.83
C ASN A 283 0.15 -16.49 13.83
N SER A 284 0.64 -15.32 14.15
CA SER A 284 1.47 -14.52 13.25
C SER A 284 2.74 -14.03 13.92
N GLU A 285 3.72 -13.69 13.12
CA GLU A 285 4.99 -13.14 13.58
C GLU A 285 5.21 -11.75 12.98
N LEU A 286 5.51 -10.79 13.84
CA LEU A 286 5.98 -9.46 13.46
C LEU A 286 7.36 -9.27 14.08
N ASN A 287 8.38 -9.48 13.28
CA ASN A 287 9.78 -9.44 13.70
C ASN A 287 10.43 -8.18 13.17
N THR A 288 10.85 -7.30 14.07
CA THR A 288 11.48 -6.03 13.71
C THR A 288 12.86 -5.91 14.30
N THR A 289 13.75 -5.23 13.59
CA THR A 289 15.16 -5.06 14.00
C THR A 289 15.41 -3.72 14.67
N ARG A 290 14.61 -2.68 14.40
CA ARG A 290 14.79 -1.34 14.97
C ARG A 290 13.71 -0.97 15.97
N ALA A 291 12.45 -1.09 15.60
CA ALA A 291 11.34 -0.85 16.52
C ALA A 291 10.09 -1.63 16.09
N LEU A 292 9.40 -2.22 17.04
CA LEU A 292 8.08 -2.78 16.79
C LEU A 292 7.08 -1.67 16.51
N ILE A 293 7.09 -0.63 17.33
CA ILE A 293 6.29 0.58 17.20
C ILE A 293 7.21 1.79 17.36
N SER A 294 7.16 2.71 16.43
CA SER A 294 7.95 3.93 16.43
C SER A 294 7.01 5.13 16.27
N ILE A 295 6.99 6.01 17.27
CA ILE A 295 6.13 7.20 17.28
C ILE A 295 7.02 8.42 17.41
N ASN A 296 7.09 9.25 16.36
CA ASN A 296 7.97 10.41 16.31
C ASN A 296 9.44 10.09 16.63
N ASP A 297 9.92 8.92 16.30
CA ASP A 297 11.27 8.47 16.64
C ASP A 297 12.33 9.37 15.96
N PRO A 298 13.20 10.03 16.74
CA PRO A 298 14.23 10.92 16.18
C PRO A 298 15.30 10.17 15.38
N ASN A 299 15.41 8.85 15.54
CA ASN A 299 16.36 8.01 14.81
C ASN A 299 15.77 7.39 13.55
N PHE A 300 14.49 7.67 13.26
CA PHE A 300 13.90 7.24 12.01
C PHE A 300 14.53 8.00 10.85
N PRO A 301 14.94 7.35 9.76
CA PRO A 301 15.58 8.01 8.63
C PRO A 301 14.55 8.84 7.86
N LEU A 302 14.41 10.11 8.25
CA LEU A 302 13.53 11.11 7.63
C LEU A 302 14.31 11.97 6.65
N ASP A 303 13.61 12.57 5.68
CA ASP A 303 14.12 13.70 4.95
C ASP A 303 13.82 15.03 5.71
N GLU A 304 14.43 16.14 5.29
CA GLU A 304 14.28 17.44 5.98
C GLU A 304 12.82 17.93 6.03
N LYS A 305 12.02 17.55 5.05
CA LYS A 305 10.62 17.95 4.95
C LYS A 305 9.75 17.27 5.99
N ASP A 306 10.02 15.99 6.29
CA ASP A 306 9.31 15.23 7.31
C ASP A 306 9.63 15.73 8.72
N GLU A 307 10.83 16.24 8.97
CA GLU A 307 11.21 16.86 10.26
C GLU A 307 10.36 18.11 10.57
N GLU A 308 10.08 18.95 9.58
CA GLU A 308 9.23 20.14 9.76
C GLU A 308 7.78 19.72 10.11
N GLU A 309 7.24 18.68 9.48
CA GLU A 309 5.91 18.16 9.77
C GLU A 309 5.81 17.63 11.20
N ILE A 310 6.81 16.93 11.70
CA ILE A 310 6.86 16.44 13.08
C ILE A 310 6.78 17.60 14.08
N ASP A 311 7.53 18.69 13.87
CA ASP A 311 7.53 19.84 14.78
C ASP A 311 6.17 20.55 14.80
N ALA A 312 5.51 20.69 13.66
CA ALA A 312 4.23 21.38 13.56
C ALA A 312 3.08 20.61 14.25
N ASN A 313 3.22 19.31 14.48
CA ASN A 313 2.13 18.43 14.91
C ASN A 313 2.37 17.72 16.24
N ALA A 314 3.26 18.22 17.08
CA ALA A 314 3.60 17.65 18.38
C ALA A 314 2.41 17.48 19.35
N ALA A 315 1.27 18.08 19.07
CA ALA A 315 0.04 18.03 19.90
C ALA A 315 -1.00 17.01 19.41
N SER A 316 -0.74 16.30 18.32
CA SER A 316 -1.70 15.34 17.74
C SER A 316 -1.92 14.13 18.67
N THR A 317 -3.15 13.60 18.65
CA THR A 317 -3.55 12.43 19.43
C THR A 317 -3.32 11.14 18.64
N PHE A 318 -2.71 10.15 19.27
CA PHE A 318 -2.47 8.84 18.67
C PHE A 318 -2.86 7.72 19.64
N HIS A 319 -3.75 6.85 19.20
CA HIS A 319 -4.16 5.67 19.97
C HIS A 319 -3.83 4.40 19.19
N LEU A 320 -3.08 3.50 19.81
CA LEU A 320 -2.78 2.19 19.25
C LEU A 320 -3.24 1.09 20.20
N HIS A 321 -4.02 0.16 19.66
CA HIS A 321 -4.31 -1.11 20.32
C HIS A 321 -3.63 -2.23 19.52
N LEU A 322 -2.62 -2.84 20.13
CA LEU A 322 -1.90 -3.99 19.58
C LEU A 322 -2.32 -5.24 20.36
N SER A 323 -2.92 -6.19 19.69
CA SER A 323 -3.26 -7.48 20.29
C SER A 323 -2.62 -8.64 19.54
N ALA A 324 -2.19 -9.65 20.28
CA ALA A 324 -1.61 -10.85 19.72
C ALA A 324 -2.13 -12.06 20.50
N ASP A 325 -2.57 -13.08 19.76
CA ASP A 325 -3.04 -14.33 20.33
C ASP A 325 -2.64 -15.54 19.48
N ASN A 326 -3.02 -16.70 19.92
CA ASN A 326 -2.85 -17.93 19.18
C ASN A 326 -1.40 -18.18 18.75
N ASN A 327 -0.49 -18.12 19.72
CA ASN A 327 0.94 -18.37 19.52
C ASN A 327 1.63 -17.37 18.57
N SER A 328 1.27 -16.10 18.67
CA SER A 328 1.92 -15.03 17.93
C SER A 328 3.23 -14.60 18.59
N LYS A 329 4.14 -14.06 17.78
CA LYS A 329 5.44 -13.57 18.22
C LYS A 329 5.67 -12.16 17.75
N LEU A 330 6.01 -11.28 18.69
CA LEU A 330 6.38 -9.89 18.46
C LEU A 330 7.83 -9.70 18.83
N SER A 331 8.61 -9.04 18.01
CA SER A 331 10.00 -8.68 18.30
C SER A 331 10.24 -7.21 17.99
N GLY A 332 10.78 -6.50 18.95
CA GLY A 332 11.16 -5.09 18.82
C GLY A 332 10.59 -4.22 19.93
N ALA A 333 11.23 -3.07 20.14
CA ALA A 333 10.85 -2.12 21.17
C ALA A 333 9.68 -1.23 20.71
N ILE A 334 9.00 -0.65 21.70
CA ILE A 334 8.03 0.42 21.49
C ILE A 334 8.72 1.73 21.88
N ILE A 335 8.92 2.61 20.91
CA ILE A 335 9.69 3.84 21.05
C ILE A 335 8.78 5.04 20.78
N GLU A 336 8.81 5.98 21.73
CA GLU A 336 8.15 7.28 21.60
C GLU A 336 9.18 8.38 21.84
N ASN A 337 9.12 9.44 21.03
CA ASN A 337 10.01 10.58 21.22
C ASN A 337 9.56 11.43 22.42
N PRO A 338 10.33 11.48 23.51
CA PRO A 338 9.95 12.23 24.72
C PRO A 338 10.00 13.76 24.52
N GLN A 339 10.71 14.25 23.54
CA GLN A 339 10.81 15.68 23.22
C GLN A 339 9.68 16.18 22.31
N ARG A 340 8.93 15.28 21.72
CA ARG A 340 7.80 15.57 20.85
C ARG A 340 6.61 14.71 21.27
N PRO A 341 6.09 14.93 22.50
CA PRO A 341 5.03 14.08 23.00
C PRO A 341 3.74 14.38 22.25
N ALA A 342 3.36 13.50 21.36
CA ALA A 342 1.96 13.39 20.99
C ALA A 342 1.16 12.95 22.22
N LYS A 343 -0.13 13.25 22.28
CA LYS A 343 -1.02 12.60 23.23
C LYS A 343 -1.18 11.15 22.80
N THR A 344 -0.28 10.32 23.27
CA THR A 344 -0.13 8.96 22.81
C THR A 344 -0.66 7.99 23.85
N GLU A 345 -1.44 7.02 23.40
CA GLU A 345 -1.85 5.88 24.20
C GLU A 345 -1.58 4.59 23.42
N VAL A 346 -0.66 3.77 23.93
CA VAL A 346 -0.31 2.48 23.34
C VAL A 346 -0.72 1.38 24.32
N ASN A 347 -1.64 0.53 23.91
CA ASN A 347 -2.15 -0.58 24.68
C ASN A 347 -1.77 -1.89 24.01
N VAL A 348 -1.16 -2.79 24.75
CA VAL A 348 -0.74 -4.10 24.27
C VAL A 348 -1.46 -5.20 25.06
N THR A 349 -2.10 -6.10 24.34
CA THR A 349 -2.77 -7.29 24.89
C THR A 349 -2.16 -8.54 24.28
N LEU A 350 -1.64 -9.43 25.11
CA LEU A 350 -1.04 -10.69 24.70
C LEU A 350 -1.80 -11.86 25.31
N ALA A 351 -2.17 -12.82 24.49
CA ALA A 351 -2.74 -14.08 24.94
C ALA A 351 -2.02 -15.24 24.23
N ASN A 352 -1.46 -16.17 25.00
CA ASN A 352 -0.68 -17.30 24.46
C ASN A 352 0.37 -16.87 23.41
N SER A 353 1.08 -15.78 23.69
CA SER A 353 1.97 -15.13 22.74
C SER A 353 3.26 -14.63 23.42
N GLN A 354 4.19 -14.16 22.62
CA GLN A 354 5.50 -13.69 23.08
C GLN A 354 5.81 -12.32 22.52
N TRP A 355 6.43 -11.47 23.35
CA TRP A 355 7.01 -10.21 22.92
C TRP A 355 8.45 -10.11 23.44
N ASN A 356 9.40 -10.02 22.51
CA ASN A 356 10.83 -9.90 22.80
C ASN A 356 11.34 -8.54 22.33
N PHE A 357 12.21 -7.91 23.09
CA PHE A 357 12.82 -6.63 22.70
C PHE A 357 14.21 -6.47 23.31
N ASN A 358 15.07 -5.69 22.67
CA ASN A 358 16.46 -5.44 23.08
C ASN A 358 16.77 -3.97 23.31
N GLN A 359 15.78 -3.11 23.31
CA GLN A 359 15.89 -1.69 23.60
C GLN A 359 14.82 -1.29 24.61
N SER A 360 15.02 -0.16 25.30
CA SER A 360 14.02 0.36 26.21
C SER A 360 12.70 0.64 25.49
N SER A 361 11.62 0.26 26.14
CA SER A 361 10.27 0.36 25.58
C SER A 361 9.36 1.13 26.53
N ILE A 362 8.39 1.83 25.93
CA ILE A 362 7.39 2.61 26.65
C ILE A 362 6.00 2.35 26.09
N LEU A 363 5.04 2.06 26.95
CA LEU A 363 3.63 1.90 26.59
C LEU A 363 2.73 2.33 27.77
N HIS A 364 1.42 2.31 27.56
CA HIS A 364 0.45 2.78 28.57
C HIS A 364 -0.20 1.63 29.31
N HIS A 365 -0.71 0.62 28.60
CA HIS A 365 -1.35 -0.52 29.23
C HIS A 365 -0.81 -1.83 28.65
N LEU A 366 -0.45 -2.76 29.52
CA LEU A 366 -0.03 -4.10 29.16
C LEU A 366 -0.94 -5.11 29.88
N ASN A 367 -1.67 -5.90 29.08
CA ASN A 367 -2.48 -7.00 29.56
C ASN A 367 -1.97 -8.31 28.97
N THR A 368 -1.64 -9.27 29.83
CA THR A 368 -1.07 -10.54 29.38
C THR A 368 -1.81 -11.73 29.99
N GLN A 369 -2.05 -12.75 29.19
CA GLN A 369 -2.55 -14.04 29.62
C GLN A 369 -1.73 -15.15 28.98
N ASN A 370 -1.12 -15.99 29.82
CA ASN A 370 -0.28 -17.11 29.36
C ASN A 370 0.73 -16.68 28.28
N SER A 371 1.42 -15.60 28.54
CA SER A 371 2.32 -14.95 27.59
C SER A 371 3.66 -14.62 28.22
N THR A 372 4.68 -14.41 27.39
CA THR A 372 6.02 -14.06 27.81
C THR A 372 6.40 -12.69 27.26
N VAL A 373 6.91 -11.82 28.13
CA VAL A 373 7.55 -10.56 27.76
C VAL A 373 9.02 -10.66 28.15
N LYS A 374 9.92 -10.59 27.18
CA LYS A 374 11.32 -10.89 27.42
C LYS A 374 12.25 -9.81 26.88
N PHE A 375 13.17 -9.37 27.73
CA PHE A 375 14.35 -8.62 27.31
C PHE A 375 15.37 -9.55 26.64
N GLU A 376 15.79 -9.21 25.43
CA GLU A 376 16.97 -9.83 24.83
C GLU A 376 18.22 -9.32 25.55
N PRO A 377 19.20 -10.20 25.85
CA PRO A 377 20.44 -9.79 26.52
C PRO A 377 21.19 -8.73 25.71
N THR A 378 21.52 -7.62 26.37
CA THR A 378 22.37 -6.56 25.81
C THR A 378 23.45 -6.18 26.82
N SER A 379 24.50 -5.49 26.38
CA SER A 379 25.57 -4.98 27.25
C SER A 379 25.14 -3.77 28.08
N GLU A 380 24.02 -3.15 27.74
CA GLU A 380 23.51 -1.96 28.41
C GLU A 380 22.22 -2.26 29.17
N TYR A 381 21.99 -1.49 30.24
CA TYR A 381 20.74 -1.55 30.99
C TYR A 381 19.59 -0.98 30.18
N LYS A 382 18.50 -1.75 30.08
CA LYS A 382 17.28 -1.37 29.35
C LYS A 382 16.07 -1.43 30.30
N THR A 383 15.05 -0.64 29.99
CA THR A 383 13.83 -0.54 30.79
C THR A 383 12.59 -0.79 29.97
N LEU A 384 11.59 -1.40 30.59
CA LEU A 384 10.22 -1.40 30.13
C LEU A 384 9.40 -0.46 31.01
N THR A 385 8.88 0.62 30.45
CA THR A 385 8.08 1.59 31.18
C THR A 385 6.61 1.43 30.79
N ILE A 386 5.77 1.19 31.79
CA ILE A 386 4.32 1.11 31.66
C ILE A 386 3.72 2.29 32.38
N LYS A 387 3.18 3.27 31.66
CA LYS A 387 2.65 4.51 32.23
C LYS A 387 1.29 4.34 32.92
N GLY A 388 0.55 3.30 32.58
CA GLY A 388 -0.76 2.99 33.13
C GLY A 388 -0.79 1.63 33.77
N ASP A 389 -1.69 0.76 33.37
CA ASP A 389 -1.97 -0.51 34.02
C ASP A 389 -1.16 -1.67 33.47
N LEU A 390 -0.68 -2.52 34.38
CA LEU A 390 -0.19 -3.85 34.05
C LEU A 390 -1.18 -4.86 34.66
N SER A 391 -1.73 -5.75 33.84
CA SER A 391 -2.71 -6.75 34.28
C SER A 391 -2.44 -8.12 33.68
N GLY A 392 -3.01 -9.15 34.27
CA GLY A 392 -2.87 -10.53 33.83
C GLY A 392 -1.69 -11.26 34.48
N SER A 393 -1.30 -12.38 33.88
CA SER A 393 -0.15 -13.18 34.31
C SER A 393 0.98 -13.08 33.28
N THR A 394 2.13 -12.59 33.72
CA THR A 394 3.31 -12.35 32.87
C THR A 394 4.50 -13.14 33.38
N THR A 395 5.24 -13.73 32.47
CA THR A 395 6.55 -14.30 32.77
C THR A 395 7.63 -13.49 32.08
#